data_b812984349b47c3f5bea4b3e07d2fba6
#
_entry.id   b812984349b47c3f5bea4b3e07d2fba6
#
_cell.length_a   1.000
_cell.length_b   1.000
_cell.length_c   1.000
_cell.angle_alpha   90.00
_cell.angle_beta   90.00
_cell.angle_gamma   90.00
#
_symmetry.space_group_name_H-M   'P 1'
#
loop_
_entity.id
_entity.type
_entity.pdbx_description
1 polymer ?
#
loop_
_entity_poly.entity_id
_entity_poly.type
_entity_poly.pdbx_seq_one_letter_code
_entity_poly.pdbx_strand_id
1 'polypeptide(L)'
;MPKLAGTLDFMGNNCYQGKVMESDGEGGIRSIPMDVGYPRTAIGWPIAPDCLYWNSRFLWERYQLPVYFTENGMSSHDWVSLDGKVHDFSRIDYLNRHLLGLEKAINEGVNVEGYFQWSLMDNFEWAEGYFDRFGLIHVDFKTQKRTIKDSGWWYKEVIQSGGKKLHEFD
;
A
#
# COMPACT_ATOMS: atom_id res chain seq x y z
N MET A 1 -21.48 -4.33 24.64
CA MET A 1 -21.08 -3.90 23.29
C MET A 1 -22.22 -3.35 22.41
N PRO A 2 -23.51 -3.38 22.80
CA PRO A 2 -24.58 -2.84 21.94
C PRO A 2 -24.45 -1.34 21.61
N LYS A 3 -23.74 -0.58 22.44
CA LYS A 3 -23.59 0.89 22.27
C LYS A 3 -22.62 1.33 21.15
N LEU A 4 -21.85 0.41 20.56
CA LEU A 4 -20.90 0.70 19.46
C LEU A 4 -21.42 0.22 18.10
N ALA A 5 -22.46 -0.59 18.07
CA ALA A 5 -23.05 -1.06 16.82
C ALA A 5 -23.80 0.08 16.12
N GLY A 6 -23.55 0.26 14.83
CA GLY A 6 -24.22 1.26 14.00
C GLY A 6 -23.79 2.71 14.23
N THR A 7 -22.61 2.94 14.81
CA THR A 7 -22.07 4.29 15.05
C THR A 7 -20.98 4.72 14.06
N LEU A 8 -20.62 3.85 13.10
CA LEU A 8 -19.59 4.13 12.11
C LEU A 8 -20.22 4.56 10.78
N ASP A 9 -19.67 5.59 10.16
CA ASP A 9 -20.05 6.08 8.84
C ASP A 9 -19.19 5.45 7.74
N PHE A 10 -17.95 5.04 8.05
CA PHE A 10 -17.00 4.40 7.14
C PHE A 10 -15.97 3.58 7.90
N MET A 11 -15.21 2.77 7.16
CA MET A 11 -14.08 1.98 7.66
C MET A 11 -12.77 2.56 7.15
N GLY A 12 -11.94 3.12 8.05
CA GLY A 12 -10.56 3.50 7.76
C GLY A 12 -9.59 2.36 8.06
N ASN A 13 -8.70 2.02 7.13
CA ASN A 13 -7.81 0.88 7.29
C ASN A 13 -6.41 1.12 6.75
N ASN A 14 -5.39 0.80 7.58
CA ASN A 14 -4.00 0.72 7.18
C ASN A 14 -3.69 -0.70 6.73
N CYS A 15 -3.28 -0.90 5.47
CA CYS A 15 -3.03 -2.23 4.92
C CYS A 15 -1.76 -2.26 4.08
N TYR A 16 -0.74 -2.98 4.53
CA TYR A 16 0.57 -3.03 3.88
C TYR A 16 0.94 -4.43 3.39
N GLN A 17 0.38 -5.47 3.99
CA GLN A 17 0.74 -6.85 3.73
C GLN A 17 -0.42 -7.81 4.01
N GLY A 18 -0.30 -9.02 3.53
CA GLY A 18 -1.22 -10.10 3.77
C GLY A 18 -0.48 -11.40 4.08
N LYS A 19 -1.22 -12.37 4.63
CA LYS A 19 -0.73 -13.75 4.82
C LYS A 19 -1.69 -14.70 4.13
N VAL A 20 -1.14 -15.67 3.41
CA VAL A 20 -1.94 -16.78 2.89
C VAL A 20 -2.22 -17.75 4.01
N MET A 21 -3.48 -18.10 4.18
CA MET A 21 -3.95 -18.99 5.23
C MET A 21 -4.56 -20.23 4.60
N GLU A 22 -4.42 -21.37 5.26
CA GLU A 22 -5.10 -22.61 4.87
C GLU A 22 -5.79 -23.26 6.08
N SER A 23 -6.74 -24.16 5.83
CA SER A 23 -7.33 -24.97 6.89
C SER A 23 -6.26 -25.91 7.47
N ASP A 24 -6.24 -26.05 8.81
CA ASP A 24 -5.38 -27.04 9.49
C ASP A 24 -5.97 -28.45 9.48
N GLY A 25 -7.20 -28.62 8.97
CA GLY A 25 -7.93 -29.88 8.93
C GLY A 25 -8.66 -30.26 10.23
N GLU A 26 -8.49 -29.46 11.29
CA GLU A 26 -9.08 -29.67 12.63
C GLU A 26 -10.12 -28.59 12.99
N GLY A 27 -10.52 -27.81 12.00
CA GLY A 27 -11.48 -26.71 12.16
C GLY A 27 -10.84 -25.37 12.48
N GLY A 28 -9.51 -25.28 12.50
CA GLY A 28 -8.72 -24.04 12.61
C GLY A 28 -8.10 -23.61 11.29
N ILE A 29 -7.21 -22.61 11.39
CA ILE A 29 -6.44 -22.08 10.26
C ILE A 29 -4.97 -21.95 10.64
N ARG A 30 -4.09 -22.15 9.64
CA ARG A 30 -2.65 -21.92 9.77
C ARG A 30 -2.12 -21.07 8.64
N SER A 31 -1.07 -20.31 8.90
CA SER A 31 -0.38 -19.54 7.85
C SER A 31 0.48 -20.46 7.00
N ILE A 32 0.38 -20.32 5.69
CA ILE A 32 1.32 -20.96 4.75
C ILE A 32 2.65 -20.17 4.82
N PRO A 33 3.79 -20.86 5.05
CA PRO A 33 5.10 -20.22 4.97
C PRO A 33 5.34 -19.64 3.57
N MET A 34 5.97 -18.48 3.50
CA MET A 34 6.36 -17.91 2.22
C MET A 34 7.54 -18.68 1.62
N ASP A 35 7.56 -18.76 0.30
CA ASP A 35 8.64 -19.39 -0.44
C ASP A 35 9.99 -18.72 -0.17
N VAL A 36 11.06 -19.50 -0.32
CA VAL A 36 12.42 -18.98 -0.24
C VAL A 36 12.63 -17.94 -1.34
N GLY A 37 13.15 -16.75 -0.97
CA GLY A 37 13.35 -15.65 -1.91
C GLY A 37 12.09 -14.84 -2.22
N TYR A 38 11.00 -15.04 -1.49
CA TYR A 38 9.80 -14.22 -1.65
C TYR A 38 10.12 -12.72 -1.51
N PRO A 39 9.65 -11.86 -2.44
CA PRO A 39 10.01 -10.45 -2.46
C PRO A 39 9.53 -9.71 -1.19
N ARG A 40 10.41 -8.84 -0.69
CA ARG A 40 10.17 -8.05 0.52
C ARG A 40 10.52 -6.58 0.31
N THR A 41 9.87 -5.72 1.06
CA THR A 41 10.23 -4.31 1.19
C THR A 41 11.53 -4.15 1.98
N ALA A 42 12.10 -2.94 2.04
CA ALA A 42 13.32 -2.67 2.80
C ALA A 42 13.17 -3.00 4.30
N ILE A 43 12.01 -2.71 4.89
CA ILE A 43 11.67 -3.06 6.28
C ILE A 43 11.40 -4.58 6.47
N GLY A 44 11.47 -5.37 5.40
CA GLY A 44 11.31 -6.82 5.45
C GLY A 44 9.86 -7.33 5.33
N TRP A 45 8.90 -6.47 5.08
CA TRP A 45 7.51 -6.92 4.87
C TRP A 45 7.33 -7.59 3.51
N PRO A 46 6.58 -8.71 3.45
CA PRO A 46 6.31 -9.38 2.19
C PRO A 46 5.48 -8.48 1.25
N ILE A 47 5.80 -8.52 -0.03
CA ILE A 47 5.02 -7.83 -1.06
C ILE A 47 3.82 -8.70 -1.40
N ALA A 48 2.63 -8.27 -1.01
CA ALA A 48 1.38 -9.02 -1.16
C ALA A 48 0.32 -8.18 -1.92
N PRO A 49 0.40 -8.10 -3.26
CA PRO A 49 -0.46 -7.22 -4.06
C PRO A 49 -1.96 -7.41 -3.83
N ASP A 50 -2.39 -8.64 -3.58
CA ASP A 50 -3.79 -8.96 -3.33
C ASP A 50 -4.32 -8.52 -1.95
N CYS A 51 -3.47 -7.95 -1.09
CA CYS A 51 -3.90 -7.58 0.26
C CYS A 51 -4.99 -6.51 0.25
N LEU A 52 -4.93 -5.53 -0.65
CA LEU A 52 -5.96 -4.49 -0.77
C LEU A 52 -7.28 -5.06 -1.30
N TYR A 53 -7.21 -5.98 -2.28
CA TYR A 53 -8.39 -6.66 -2.81
C TYR A 53 -9.12 -7.43 -1.72
N TRP A 54 -8.44 -8.36 -1.04
CA TRP A 54 -9.08 -9.20 -0.03
C TRP A 54 -9.51 -8.42 1.20
N ASN A 55 -8.70 -7.47 1.65
CA ASN A 55 -9.03 -6.64 2.81
C ASN A 55 -10.31 -5.82 2.57
N SER A 56 -10.40 -5.12 1.43
CA SER A 56 -11.59 -4.34 1.09
C SER A 56 -12.84 -5.21 0.97
N ARG A 57 -12.74 -6.39 0.36
CA ARG A 57 -13.84 -7.35 0.27
C ARG A 57 -14.31 -7.81 1.63
N PHE A 58 -13.41 -8.26 2.51
CA PHE A 58 -13.78 -8.73 3.84
C PHE A 58 -14.42 -7.64 4.69
N LEU A 59 -13.94 -6.41 4.60
CA LEU A 59 -14.56 -5.28 5.29
C LEU A 59 -15.95 -4.97 4.73
N TRP A 60 -16.07 -4.91 3.42
CA TRP A 60 -17.34 -4.63 2.75
C TRP A 60 -18.38 -5.73 3.01
N GLU A 61 -18.03 -6.99 2.83
CA GLU A 61 -18.93 -8.13 3.08
C GLU A 61 -19.44 -8.15 4.53
N ARG A 62 -18.57 -7.79 5.48
CA ARG A 62 -18.89 -7.84 6.91
C ARG A 62 -19.66 -6.64 7.43
N TYR A 63 -19.32 -5.45 6.98
CA TYR A 63 -19.80 -4.21 7.59
C TYR A 63 -20.72 -3.40 6.71
N GLN A 64 -20.69 -3.59 5.38
CA GLN A 64 -21.45 -2.83 4.39
C GLN A 64 -21.30 -1.31 4.54
N LEU A 65 -20.09 -0.87 4.91
CA LEU A 65 -19.70 0.54 5.08
C LEU A 65 -18.67 0.93 4.02
N PRO A 66 -18.64 2.19 3.58
CA PRO A 66 -17.59 2.69 2.71
C PRO A 66 -16.19 2.40 3.28
N VAL A 67 -15.25 1.97 2.43
CA VAL A 67 -13.88 1.63 2.82
C VAL A 67 -12.92 2.72 2.35
N TYR A 68 -12.08 3.20 3.26
CA TYR A 68 -10.95 4.07 2.97
C TYR A 68 -9.65 3.37 3.35
N PHE A 69 -8.73 3.23 2.42
CA PHE A 69 -7.36 2.86 2.76
C PHE A 69 -6.61 4.10 3.21
N THR A 70 -6.50 4.25 4.51
CA THR A 70 -5.84 5.39 5.14
C THR A 70 -4.33 5.32 5.04
N GLU A 71 -3.78 4.10 4.85
CA GLU A 71 -2.37 3.90 4.54
C GLU A 71 -2.14 2.61 3.74
N ASN A 72 -1.33 2.71 2.70
CA ASN A 72 -0.65 1.62 2.00
C ASN A 72 0.61 2.18 1.34
N GLY A 73 1.69 1.41 1.31
CA GLY A 73 2.96 1.84 0.72
C GLY A 73 4.08 0.85 1.02
N MET A 74 5.27 1.14 0.54
CA MET A 74 6.45 0.34 0.80
C MET A 74 7.65 1.19 1.21
N SER A 75 8.47 0.66 2.10
CA SER A 75 9.81 1.20 2.34
C SER A 75 10.78 0.75 1.24
N SER A 76 11.71 1.62 0.93
CA SER A 76 12.77 1.38 -0.04
C SER A 76 14.05 2.10 0.37
N HIS A 77 15.20 1.64 -0.15
CA HIS A 77 16.51 2.27 0.05
C HIS A 77 16.72 3.35 -1.02
N ASP A 78 16.02 4.46 -0.88
CA ASP A 78 16.04 5.53 -1.86
C ASP A 78 17.23 6.48 -1.62
N TRP A 79 17.92 6.87 -2.70
CA TRP A 79 18.97 7.87 -2.67
C TRP A 79 18.90 8.78 -3.90
N VAL A 80 19.54 9.93 -3.83
CA VAL A 80 19.66 10.81 -4.99
C VAL A 80 20.76 10.29 -5.91
N SER A 81 20.39 9.94 -7.14
CA SER A 81 21.30 9.46 -8.19
C SER A 81 22.20 10.58 -8.74
N LEU A 82 23.18 10.21 -9.55
CA LEU A 82 24.15 11.17 -10.13
C LEU A 82 23.49 12.23 -11.03
N ASP A 83 22.33 11.95 -11.58
CA ASP A 83 21.52 12.90 -12.36
C ASP A 83 20.66 13.85 -11.48
N GLY A 84 20.76 13.72 -10.17
CA GLY A 84 20.03 14.52 -9.20
C GLY A 84 18.59 14.08 -8.94
N LYS A 85 18.16 12.95 -9.51
CA LYS A 85 16.82 12.36 -9.33
C LYS A 85 16.85 11.21 -8.34
N VAL A 86 15.67 10.75 -7.96
CA VAL A 86 15.49 9.53 -7.15
C VAL A 86 14.65 8.54 -7.92
N HIS A 87 15.30 7.43 -8.34
CA HIS A 87 14.71 6.38 -9.15
C HIS A 87 14.23 5.23 -8.27
N ASP A 88 12.94 5.16 -8.04
CA ASP A 88 12.29 4.19 -7.15
C ASP A 88 11.26 3.32 -7.89
N PHE A 89 11.67 2.71 -9.01
CA PHE A 89 10.82 1.87 -9.85
C PHE A 89 10.14 0.72 -9.10
N SER A 90 10.79 0.16 -8.09
CA SER A 90 10.19 -0.87 -7.23
C SER A 90 8.93 -0.36 -6.51
N ARG A 91 8.89 0.93 -6.13
CA ARG A 91 7.70 1.52 -5.53
C ARG A 91 6.60 1.73 -6.55
N ILE A 92 6.93 2.07 -7.81
CA ILE A 92 5.97 2.16 -8.90
C ILE A 92 5.32 0.78 -9.12
N ASP A 93 6.13 -0.29 -9.27
CA ASP A 93 5.63 -1.66 -9.45
C ASP A 93 4.74 -2.09 -8.27
N TYR A 94 5.17 -1.83 -7.03
CA TYR A 94 4.39 -2.11 -5.83
C TYR A 94 3.03 -1.42 -5.86
N LEU A 95 3.01 -0.10 -6.05
CA LEU A 95 1.78 0.70 -6.07
C LEU A 95 0.85 0.27 -7.21
N ASN A 96 1.41 0.03 -8.40
CA ASN A 96 0.62 -0.40 -9.56
C ASN A 96 -0.15 -1.70 -9.28
N ARG A 97 0.56 -2.73 -8.81
CA ARG A 97 -0.06 -4.04 -8.50
C ARG A 97 -1.11 -3.94 -7.40
N HIS A 98 -0.85 -3.19 -6.34
CA HIS A 98 -1.79 -3.02 -5.24
C HIS A 98 -3.05 -2.24 -5.68
N LEU A 99 -2.88 -1.18 -6.49
CA LEU A 99 -4.00 -0.39 -6.99
C LEU A 99 -4.83 -1.16 -8.03
N LEU A 100 -4.22 -2.01 -8.87
CA LEU A 100 -4.96 -2.92 -9.75
C LEU A 100 -5.80 -3.92 -8.93
N GLY A 101 -5.26 -4.44 -7.84
CA GLY A 101 -6.03 -5.28 -6.90
C GLY A 101 -7.22 -4.52 -6.29
N LEU A 102 -7.04 -3.27 -5.94
CA LEU A 102 -8.11 -2.41 -5.41
C LEU A 102 -9.16 -2.08 -6.48
N GLU A 103 -8.74 -1.75 -7.69
CA GLU A 103 -9.62 -1.51 -8.84
C GLU A 103 -10.50 -2.75 -9.13
N LYS A 104 -9.91 -3.94 -9.07
CA LYS A 104 -10.64 -5.20 -9.20
C LYS A 104 -11.76 -5.32 -8.16
N ALA A 105 -11.49 -5.00 -6.90
CA ALA A 105 -12.50 -5.04 -5.84
C ALA A 105 -13.62 -4.03 -6.10
N ILE A 106 -13.30 -2.82 -6.56
CA ILE A 106 -14.28 -1.79 -6.94
C ILE A 106 -15.17 -2.28 -8.08
N ASN A 107 -14.56 -2.86 -9.12
CA ASN A 107 -15.31 -3.41 -10.26
C ASN A 107 -16.23 -4.59 -9.89
N GLU A 108 -15.92 -5.27 -8.79
CA GLU A 108 -16.75 -6.33 -8.19
C GLU A 108 -17.78 -5.79 -7.18
N GLY A 109 -17.94 -4.47 -7.06
CA GLY A 109 -19.01 -3.83 -6.28
C GLY A 109 -18.63 -3.46 -4.85
N VAL A 110 -17.36 -3.51 -4.47
CA VAL A 110 -16.91 -3.01 -3.18
C VAL A 110 -16.91 -1.48 -3.18
N ASN A 111 -17.57 -0.86 -2.21
CA ASN A 111 -17.60 0.60 -2.08
C ASN A 111 -16.30 1.12 -1.43
N VAL A 112 -15.26 1.34 -2.26
CA VAL A 112 -14.02 2.00 -1.85
C VAL A 112 -14.09 3.46 -2.24
N GLU A 113 -13.98 4.36 -1.27
CA GLU A 113 -14.11 5.80 -1.48
C GLU A 113 -12.80 6.56 -1.37
N GLY A 114 -11.74 5.92 -0.88
CA GLY A 114 -10.45 6.61 -0.75
C GLY A 114 -9.26 5.68 -0.62
N TYR A 115 -8.12 6.17 -1.15
CA TYR A 115 -6.83 5.54 -1.01
C TYR A 115 -5.76 6.60 -0.75
N PHE A 116 -4.98 6.41 0.31
CA PHE A 116 -3.90 7.29 0.72
C PHE A 116 -2.60 6.50 0.76
N GLN A 117 -1.66 6.90 -0.07
CA GLN A 117 -0.33 6.31 -0.09
C GLN A 117 0.47 6.77 1.13
N TRP A 118 1.05 5.82 1.88
CA TRP A 118 2.01 6.10 2.94
C TRP A 118 3.43 6.01 2.39
N SER A 119 4.15 7.15 2.33
CA SER A 119 3.77 8.46 2.80
C SER A 119 4.03 9.51 1.71
N LEU A 120 3.54 10.74 1.90
CA LEU A 120 3.83 11.82 0.97
C LEU A 120 5.33 12.15 0.92
N MET A 121 5.98 12.24 2.07
CA MET A 121 7.41 12.54 2.21
C MET A 121 8.08 11.53 3.12
N ASP A 122 9.38 11.27 2.87
CA ASP A 122 10.18 10.52 3.82
C ASP A 122 10.10 11.17 5.20
N ASN A 123 9.90 10.37 6.24
CA ASN A 123 9.65 10.82 7.60
C ASN A 123 10.34 9.93 8.62
N PHE A 124 10.08 10.16 9.90
CA PHE A 124 10.50 9.31 11.01
C PHE A 124 9.59 8.10 11.10
N GLU A 125 10.14 6.90 10.82
CA GLU A 125 9.41 5.64 10.80
C GLU A 125 9.58 4.87 12.12
N TRP A 126 8.94 5.34 13.16
CA TRP A 126 8.88 4.70 14.48
C TRP A 126 10.23 4.11 14.95
N ALA A 127 10.30 2.79 15.17
CA ALA A 127 11.49 2.08 15.63
C ALA A 127 12.63 2.09 14.59
N GLU A 128 12.32 2.24 13.30
CA GLU A 128 13.30 2.29 12.20
C GLU A 128 13.94 3.68 12.05
N GLY A 129 13.39 4.69 12.74
CA GLY A 129 13.91 6.05 12.68
C GLY A 129 13.82 6.65 11.27
N TYR A 130 14.95 7.09 10.73
CA TYR A 130 15.02 7.71 9.39
C TYR A 130 15.64 6.79 8.33
N PHE A 131 15.82 5.49 8.63
CA PHE A 131 16.44 4.55 7.69
C PHE A 131 15.50 4.09 6.59
N ASP A 132 14.27 3.76 6.94
CA ASP A 132 13.25 3.31 6.00
C ASP A 132 12.50 4.49 5.38
N ARG A 133 12.44 4.49 4.04
CA ARG A 133 11.88 5.60 3.26
C ARG A 133 10.61 5.17 2.57
N PHE A 134 9.47 5.70 3.01
CA PHE A 134 8.16 5.43 2.43
C PHE A 134 7.64 6.52 1.48
N GLY A 135 8.27 7.69 1.51
CA GLY A 135 7.78 8.88 0.81
C GLY A 135 7.76 8.77 -0.71
N LEU A 136 6.81 9.45 -1.34
CA LEU A 136 6.86 9.82 -2.76
C LEU A 136 7.84 10.97 -3.00
N ILE A 137 8.22 11.67 -1.95
CA ILE A 137 9.19 12.76 -1.95
C ILE A 137 10.35 12.36 -1.04
N HIS A 138 11.55 12.32 -1.61
CA HIS A 138 12.79 12.13 -0.87
C HIS A 138 13.11 13.38 -0.06
N VAL A 139 13.44 13.20 1.22
CA VAL A 139 13.91 14.26 2.11
C VAL A 139 15.38 14.01 2.46
N ASP A 140 16.23 14.96 2.15
CA ASP A 140 17.55 15.04 2.76
C ASP A 140 17.38 15.59 4.18
N PHE A 141 17.44 14.73 5.17
CA PHE A 141 17.15 15.10 6.56
C PHE A 141 18.16 16.10 7.14
N LYS A 142 19.35 16.24 6.54
CA LYS A 142 20.36 17.20 6.98
C LYS A 142 20.08 18.61 6.43
N THR A 143 19.80 18.72 5.14
CA THR A 143 19.60 20.00 4.44
C THR A 143 18.13 20.39 4.32
N GLN A 144 17.24 19.45 4.58
CA GLN A 144 15.78 19.59 4.37
C GLN A 144 15.38 19.78 2.90
N LYS A 145 16.27 19.49 1.95
CA LYS A 145 15.94 19.50 0.52
C LYS A 145 14.94 18.37 0.21
N ARG A 146 13.91 18.69 -0.58
CA ARG A 146 12.91 17.75 -1.08
C ARG A 146 13.15 17.50 -2.57
N THR A 147 13.09 16.21 -2.95
CA THR A 147 13.20 15.78 -4.34
C THR A 147 12.05 14.82 -4.61
N ILE A 148 11.16 15.16 -5.55
CA ILE A 148 10.07 14.27 -5.95
C ILE A 148 10.69 13.05 -6.62
N LYS A 149 10.31 11.85 -6.16
CA LYS A 149 10.77 10.58 -6.71
C LYS A 149 10.02 10.23 -8.00
N ASP A 150 10.52 9.28 -8.77
CA ASP A 150 9.84 8.82 -10.00
C ASP A 150 8.43 8.30 -9.68
N SER A 151 8.26 7.60 -8.56
CA SER A 151 6.94 7.16 -8.06
C SER A 151 5.98 8.33 -7.79
N GLY A 152 6.47 9.47 -7.32
CA GLY A 152 5.64 10.64 -7.08
C GLY A 152 5.10 11.26 -8.38
N TRP A 153 5.94 11.30 -9.42
CA TRP A 153 5.51 11.73 -10.75
C TRP A 153 4.53 10.75 -11.39
N TRP A 154 4.82 9.47 -11.31
CA TRP A 154 3.93 8.41 -11.78
C TRP A 154 2.58 8.44 -11.06
N TYR A 155 2.55 8.55 -9.73
CA TYR A 155 1.31 8.60 -8.95
C TYR A 155 0.45 9.83 -9.29
N LYS A 156 1.08 10.99 -9.56
CA LYS A 156 0.38 12.16 -10.11
C LYS A 156 -0.35 11.81 -11.42
N GLU A 157 0.31 11.09 -12.33
CA GLU A 157 -0.30 10.67 -13.60
C GLU A 157 -1.44 9.67 -13.39
N VAL A 158 -1.32 8.75 -12.44
CA VAL A 158 -2.43 7.84 -12.04
C VAL A 158 -3.67 8.65 -11.64
N ILE A 159 -3.49 9.64 -10.75
CA ILE A 159 -4.58 10.49 -10.29
C ILE A 159 -5.18 11.29 -11.46
N GLN A 160 -4.34 11.95 -12.28
CA GLN A 160 -4.79 12.78 -13.38
C GLN A 160 -5.50 12.00 -14.48
N SER A 161 -5.12 10.75 -14.70
CA SER A 161 -5.74 9.87 -15.71
C SER A 161 -7.02 9.16 -15.21
N GLY A 162 -7.38 9.34 -13.92
CA GLY A 162 -8.48 8.60 -13.32
C GLY A 162 -8.22 7.09 -13.31
N GLY A 163 -6.99 6.68 -13.03
CA GLY A 163 -6.56 5.27 -12.94
C GLY A 163 -6.08 4.66 -14.27
N LYS A 164 -6.29 5.28 -15.43
CA LYS A 164 -5.90 4.69 -16.73
C LYS A 164 -4.41 4.39 -16.84
N LYS A 165 -3.58 5.14 -16.13
CA LYS A 165 -2.12 4.93 -16.07
C LYS A 165 -1.72 3.57 -15.48
N LEU A 166 -2.59 2.94 -14.68
CA LEU A 166 -2.34 1.62 -14.09
C LEU A 166 -2.18 0.51 -15.14
N HIS A 167 -2.79 0.68 -16.33
CA HIS A 167 -2.83 -0.32 -17.41
C HIS A 167 -1.72 -0.14 -18.47
N GLU A 168 -0.73 0.72 -18.24
CA GLU A 168 0.37 0.91 -19.19
C GLU A 168 1.37 -0.27 -19.24
N PHE A 169 1.32 -1.15 -18.26
CA PHE A 169 2.21 -2.32 -18.16
C PHE A 169 1.52 -3.64 -18.55
N ASP A 170 0.27 -3.57 -19.05
CA ASP A 170 -0.51 -4.73 -19.50
C ASP A 170 -0.08 -5.23 -20.92
#